data_1a66cb59cba06f5abbd53794a89f7ec1
#
_entry.id   1a66cb59cba06f5abbd53794a89f7ec1
#
_cell.length_a   1.000
_cell.length_b   1.000
_cell.length_c   1.000
_cell.angle_alpha   90.00
_cell.angle_beta   90.00
_cell.angle_gamma   90.00
#
_symmetry.space_group_name_H-M   'P 1'
#
loop_
_entity.id
_entity.type
_entity.pdbx_description
1 polymer ?
#
loop_
_entity_poly.entity_id
_entity_poly.type
_entity_poly.pdbx_seq_one_letter_code
_entity_poly.pdbx_strand_id
1 'polypeptide(L)'
;NVKRVEEYKRYLTRLHESNGLGTREAEGIVERVTAMMKDLASSSLKIEETYDAEKTNNVYTARDAAAVYGGALPMNLLSGIYGVREDERTIVAEPEVCRKLGTYLTDDNLPLLKEYVKTCLYADLSMITDMESLNAAQEYQMAVSGTEEKKPFGRTVSETVQQELGFQCGRLFCRKYFDDAARQDVTDIIRKVIDVYDKRLAHMEWMTETTRSEARKKLASIMVKVGYPGQWPQDRYGLKLAAPEDGGLYVDNILTIKKADQDYMFRTKDDPVDRTEWAMTPQTVNAYYNPGSNEIVF
;
A
#
# COMPACT_ATOMS: atom_id res chain seq x y z
N ASN A 1 10.94 -17.65 -12.57
CA ASN A 1 9.79 -17.33 -11.72
C ASN A 1 8.95 -18.54 -11.28
N VAL A 2 9.08 -19.72 -11.89
CA VAL A 2 8.37 -20.94 -11.48
C VAL A 2 8.61 -21.27 -10.01
N LYS A 3 9.86 -21.22 -9.56
CA LYS A 3 10.22 -21.49 -8.14
C LYS A 3 9.46 -20.60 -7.16
N ARG A 4 9.30 -19.31 -7.45
CA ARG A 4 8.56 -18.38 -6.57
C ARG A 4 7.07 -18.72 -6.48
N VAL A 5 6.47 -19.19 -7.57
CA VAL A 5 5.08 -19.63 -7.59
C VAL A 5 4.88 -20.87 -6.72
N GLU A 6 5.79 -21.85 -6.81
CA GLU A 6 5.72 -23.06 -5.98
C GLU A 6 5.92 -22.75 -4.49
N GLU A 7 6.84 -21.85 -4.14
CA GLU A 7 7.00 -21.39 -2.75
C GLU A 7 5.76 -20.65 -2.25
N TYR A 8 5.10 -19.86 -3.11
CA TYR A 8 3.85 -19.19 -2.75
C TYR A 8 2.72 -20.19 -2.51
N LYS A 9 2.57 -21.20 -3.37
CA LYS A 9 1.58 -22.26 -3.18
C LYS A 9 1.84 -23.04 -1.89
N ARG A 10 3.08 -23.39 -1.59
CA ARG A 10 3.47 -24.05 -0.33
C ARG A 10 3.08 -23.21 0.89
N TYR A 11 3.37 -21.92 0.84
CA TYR A 11 2.98 -20.99 1.88
C TYR A 11 1.46 -20.95 2.09
N LEU A 12 0.68 -20.78 1.03
CA LEU A 12 -0.79 -20.76 1.10
C LEU A 12 -1.37 -22.09 1.61
N THR A 13 -0.82 -23.23 1.18
CA THR A 13 -1.23 -24.55 1.67
C THR A 13 -1.06 -24.65 3.19
N ARG A 14 0.10 -24.23 3.71
CA ARG A 14 0.34 -24.23 5.16
C ARG A 14 -0.62 -23.32 5.93
N LEU A 15 -1.01 -22.19 5.36
CA LEU A 15 -2.01 -21.33 5.99
C LEU A 15 -3.39 -21.99 6.06
N HIS A 16 -3.78 -22.75 5.06
CA HIS A 16 -5.02 -23.51 5.09
C HIS A 16 -4.95 -24.64 6.10
N GLU A 17 -3.80 -25.35 6.21
CA GLU A 17 -3.57 -26.40 7.17
C GLU A 17 -3.60 -25.87 8.62
N SER A 18 -2.97 -24.73 8.91
CA SER A 18 -3.02 -24.09 10.23
C SER A 18 -4.43 -23.65 10.64
N ASN A 19 -5.33 -23.48 9.65
CA ASN A 19 -6.75 -23.21 9.86
C ASN A 19 -7.62 -24.47 9.83
N GLY A 20 -7.05 -25.66 10.00
CA GLY A 20 -7.73 -26.92 10.26
C GLY A 20 -8.10 -27.73 9.02
N LEU A 21 -7.62 -27.38 7.82
CA LEU A 21 -7.85 -28.19 6.62
C LEU A 21 -6.82 -29.34 6.52
N GLY A 22 -7.23 -30.46 5.95
CA GLY A 22 -6.31 -31.52 5.58
C GLY A 22 -5.47 -31.13 4.35
N THR A 23 -4.21 -31.59 4.26
CA THR A 23 -3.24 -31.26 3.21
C THR A 23 -3.82 -31.36 1.81
N ARG A 24 -4.47 -32.47 1.48
CA ARG A 24 -5.03 -32.70 0.12
C ARG A 24 -6.13 -31.69 -0.23
N GLU A 25 -6.94 -31.28 0.72
CA GLU A 25 -8.00 -30.30 0.53
C GLU A 25 -7.39 -28.90 0.36
N ALA A 26 -6.42 -28.53 1.22
CA ALA A 26 -5.67 -27.30 1.15
C ALA A 26 -4.95 -27.12 -0.20
N GLU A 27 -4.24 -28.15 -0.66
CA GLU A 27 -3.60 -28.16 -1.99
C GLU A 27 -4.62 -27.94 -3.11
N GLY A 28 -5.78 -28.62 -3.06
CA GLY A 28 -6.83 -28.47 -4.05
C GLY A 28 -7.39 -27.05 -4.12
N ILE A 29 -7.59 -26.40 -2.98
CA ILE A 29 -8.02 -24.98 -2.89
C ILE A 29 -6.93 -24.07 -3.49
N VAL A 30 -5.70 -24.25 -3.06
CA VAL A 30 -4.56 -23.42 -3.51
C VAL A 30 -4.34 -23.51 -5.02
N GLU A 31 -4.49 -24.71 -5.61
CA GLU A 31 -4.40 -24.86 -7.07
C GLU A 31 -5.51 -24.07 -7.80
N ARG A 32 -6.77 -24.17 -7.36
CA ARG A 32 -7.88 -23.43 -7.97
C ARG A 32 -7.71 -21.91 -7.81
N VAL A 33 -7.39 -21.46 -6.61
CA VAL A 33 -7.19 -20.02 -6.31
C VAL A 33 -6.02 -19.46 -7.10
N THR A 34 -4.87 -20.14 -7.12
CA THR A 34 -3.70 -19.65 -7.86
C THR A 34 -3.89 -19.70 -9.38
N ALA A 35 -4.69 -20.65 -9.89
CA ALA A 35 -5.09 -20.64 -11.30
C ALA A 35 -5.93 -19.41 -11.65
N MET A 36 -6.92 -19.06 -10.82
CA MET A 36 -7.70 -17.83 -10.96
C MET A 36 -6.81 -16.58 -10.89
N MET A 37 -5.92 -16.49 -9.89
CA MET A 37 -4.99 -15.36 -9.75
C MET A 37 -4.09 -15.21 -10.99
N LYS A 38 -3.60 -16.32 -11.54
CA LYS A 38 -2.79 -16.32 -12.77
C LYS A 38 -3.59 -15.85 -13.99
N ASP A 39 -4.85 -16.26 -14.09
CA ASP A 39 -5.73 -15.83 -15.17
C ASP A 39 -6.03 -14.33 -15.09
N LEU A 40 -6.33 -13.80 -13.90
CA LEU A 40 -6.49 -12.36 -13.69
C LEU A 40 -5.21 -11.58 -14.03
N ALA A 41 -4.05 -12.06 -13.57
CA ALA A 41 -2.75 -11.45 -13.84
C ALA A 41 -2.39 -11.44 -15.34
N SER A 42 -2.97 -12.33 -16.15
CA SER A 42 -2.76 -12.32 -17.59
C SER A 42 -3.35 -11.08 -18.29
N SER A 43 -4.27 -10.40 -17.65
CA SER A 43 -4.91 -9.15 -18.11
C SER A 43 -4.31 -7.90 -17.50
N SER A 44 -3.33 -8.03 -16.56
CA SER A 44 -2.67 -6.90 -15.94
C SER A 44 -1.67 -6.23 -16.88
N LEU A 45 -1.48 -4.94 -16.69
CA LEU A 45 -0.41 -4.18 -17.32
C LEU A 45 0.95 -4.75 -16.90
N LYS A 46 1.94 -4.63 -17.77
CA LYS A 46 3.33 -4.88 -17.38
C LYS A 46 3.79 -3.80 -16.40
N ILE A 47 4.78 -4.13 -15.55
CA ILE A 47 5.29 -3.19 -14.55
C ILE A 47 5.69 -1.85 -15.18
N GLU A 48 6.34 -1.87 -16.35
CA GLU A 48 6.75 -0.66 -17.05
C GLU A 48 5.56 0.18 -17.50
N GLU A 49 4.44 -0.45 -17.83
CA GLU A 49 3.21 0.20 -18.29
C GLU A 49 2.41 0.83 -17.14
N THR A 50 2.57 0.34 -15.90
CA THR A 50 1.90 0.92 -14.73
C THR A 50 2.41 2.32 -14.38
N TYR A 51 3.58 2.71 -14.87
CA TYR A 51 4.13 4.07 -14.73
C TYR A 51 3.65 5.03 -15.84
N ASP A 52 2.95 4.54 -16.84
CA ASP A 52 2.42 5.34 -17.93
C ASP A 52 1.03 5.88 -17.55
N ALA A 53 0.97 7.19 -17.29
CA ALA A 53 -0.28 7.85 -16.91
C ALA A 53 -1.35 7.79 -18.00
N GLU A 54 -0.98 7.69 -19.28
CA GLU A 54 -1.96 7.54 -20.38
C GLU A 54 -2.67 6.17 -20.31
N LYS A 55 -1.99 5.15 -19.78
CA LYS A 55 -2.54 3.80 -19.60
C LYS A 55 -3.33 3.63 -18.32
N THR A 56 -2.92 4.32 -17.25
CA THR A 56 -3.47 4.10 -15.90
C THR A 56 -4.49 5.14 -15.46
N ASN A 57 -4.55 6.32 -16.10
CA ASN A 57 -5.50 7.38 -15.74
C ASN A 57 -6.82 7.26 -16.54
N ASN A 58 -7.46 6.11 -16.47
CA ASN A 58 -8.74 5.88 -17.13
C ASN A 58 -9.89 6.44 -16.26
N VAL A 59 -10.40 7.61 -16.65
CA VAL A 59 -11.43 8.33 -15.91
C VAL A 59 -12.82 7.86 -16.30
N TYR A 60 -13.60 7.47 -15.31
CA TYR A 60 -15.00 7.03 -15.43
C TYR A 60 -15.89 7.83 -14.47
N THR A 61 -17.20 7.77 -14.65
CA THR A 61 -18.11 7.95 -13.51
C THR A 61 -18.10 6.70 -12.65
N ALA A 62 -18.51 6.78 -11.40
CA ALA A 62 -18.58 5.57 -10.56
C ALA A 62 -19.55 4.52 -11.13
N ARG A 63 -20.64 4.98 -11.77
CA ARG A 63 -21.57 4.11 -12.50
C ARG A 63 -20.87 3.35 -13.64
N ASP A 64 -20.10 4.07 -14.46
CA ASP A 64 -19.41 3.45 -15.60
C ASP A 64 -18.26 2.55 -15.12
N ALA A 65 -17.58 2.93 -14.03
CA ALA A 65 -16.58 2.09 -13.38
C ALA A 65 -17.17 0.76 -12.89
N ALA A 66 -18.37 0.79 -12.26
CA ALA A 66 -19.08 -0.43 -11.90
C ALA A 66 -19.45 -1.27 -13.13
N ALA A 67 -19.83 -0.64 -14.24
CA ALA A 67 -20.16 -1.32 -15.49
C ALA A 67 -18.95 -2.02 -16.14
N VAL A 68 -17.72 -1.59 -15.86
CA VAL A 68 -16.50 -2.26 -16.35
C VAL A 68 -16.45 -3.74 -15.94
N TYR A 69 -17.07 -4.09 -14.78
CA TYR A 69 -17.18 -5.48 -14.32
C TYR A 69 -18.31 -6.28 -15.01
N GLY A 70 -18.77 -5.83 -16.17
CA GLY A 70 -19.82 -6.53 -16.93
C GLY A 70 -21.20 -6.53 -16.26
N GLY A 71 -21.46 -5.56 -15.38
CA GLY A 71 -22.71 -5.48 -14.61
C GLY A 71 -22.75 -6.39 -13.37
N ALA A 72 -21.69 -7.14 -13.10
CA ALA A 72 -21.61 -8.04 -11.95
C ALA A 72 -21.41 -7.28 -10.62
N LEU A 73 -20.95 -6.02 -10.66
CA LEU A 73 -20.76 -5.18 -9.49
C LEU A 73 -21.89 -4.13 -9.40
N PRO A 74 -22.86 -4.30 -8.50
CA PRO A 74 -23.98 -3.37 -8.41
C PRO A 74 -23.56 -2.05 -7.77
N MET A 75 -23.99 -0.93 -8.35
CA MET A 75 -23.66 0.42 -7.91
C MET A 75 -24.10 0.70 -6.46
N ASN A 76 -25.23 0.15 -6.04
CA ASN A 76 -25.71 0.30 -4.67
C ASN A 76 -24.77 -0.33 -3.63
N LEU A 77 -24.01 -1.35 -4.00
CA LEU A 77 -22.98 -1.94 -3.13
C LEU A 77 -21.81 -0.95 -2.96
N LEU A 78 -21.33 -0.36 -4.04
CA LEU A 78 -20.29 0.68 -3.99
C LEU A 78 -20.72 1.88 -3.18
N SER A 79 -21.93 2.37 -3.40
CA SER A 79 -22.50 3.49 -2.63
C SER A 79 -22.65 3.16 -1.14
N GLY A 80 -23.05 1.92 -0.81
CA GLY A 80 -23.23 1.49 0.59
C GLY A 80 -21.92 1.30 1.34
N ILE A 81 -20.87 0.80 0.68
CA ILE A 81 -19.56 0.51 1.31
C ILE A 81 -18.68 1.77 1.33
N TYR A 82 -18.62 2.50 0.23
CA TYR A 82 -17.65 3.57 0.03
C TYR A 82 -18.27 4.98 0.03
N GLY A 83 -19.60 5.10 0.15
CA GLY A 83 -20.29 6.39 0.09
C GLY A 83 -20.12 7.10 -1.26
N VAL A 84 -19.89 6.36 -2.33
CA VAL A 84 -19.61 6.91 -3.67
C VAL A 84 -20.92 7.23 -4.39
N ARG A 85 -21.04 8.44 -4.98
CA ARG A 85 -22.16 8.81 -5.81
C ARG A 85 -21.99 8.30 -7.24
N GLU A 86 -23.08 8.04 -7.94
CA GLU A 86 -23.05 7.47 -9.30
C GLU A 86 -22.31 8.35 -10.32
N ASP A 87 -22.37 9.66 -10.17
CA ASP A 87 -21.74 10.67 -11.01
C ASP A 87 -20.31 11.03 -10.57
N GLU A 88 -19.85 10.46 -9.47
CA GLU A 88 -18.53 10.76 -8.91
C GLU A 88 -17.40 10.28 -9.84
N ARG A 89 -16.41 11.15 -10.01
CA ARG A 89 -15.24 10.83 -10.83
C ARG A 89 -14.40 9.73 -10.18
N THR A 90 -14.17 8.67 -10.91
CA THR A 90 -13.44 7.47 -10.46
C THR A 90 -12.35 7.11 -11.47
N ILE A 91 -11.19 6.72 -11.01
CA ILE A 91 -10.11 6.24 -11.88
C ILE A 91 -10.06 4.71 -11.76
N VAL A 92 -10.12 4.03 -12.91
CA VAL A 92 -9.89 2.59 -13.02
C VAL A 92 -8.54 2.38 -13.70
N ALA A 93 -7.52 2.07 -12.92
CA ALA A 93 -6.15 1.97 -13.44
C ALA A 93 -5.99 0.83 -14.46
N GLU A 94 -6.62 -0.31 -14.23
CA GLU A 94 -6.52 -1.51 -15.08
C GLU A 94 -7.91 -2.04 -15.47
N PRO A 95 -8.62 -1.42 -16.45
CA PRO A 95 -9.96 -1.83 -16.83
C PRO A 95 -10.06 -3.28 -17.31
N GLU A 96 -9.01 -3.80 -17.97
CA GLU A 96 -9.02 -5.18 -18.49
C GLU A 96 -9.04 -6.22 -17.35
N VAL A 97 -8.32 -5.95 -16.25
CA VAL A 97 -8.38 -6.81 -15.05
C VAL A 97 -9.78 -6.78 -14.44
N CYS A 98 -10.41 -5.60 -14.39
CA CYS A 98 -11.77 -5.45 -13.88
C CYS A 98 -12.79 -6.21 -14.73
N ARG A 99 -12.70 -6.12 -16.07
CA ARG A 99 -13.55 -6.91 -16.99
C ARG A 99 -13.35 -8.40 -16.78
N LYS A 100 -12.09 -8.82 -16.67
CA LYS A 100 -11.75 -10.22 -16.41
C LYS A 100 -12.31 -10.70 -15.07
N LEU A 101 -12.16 -9.92 -14.02
CA LEU A 101 -12.76 -10.23 -12.72
C LEU A 101 -14.28 -10.32 -12.80
N GLY A 102 -14.93 -9.45 -13.58
CA GLY A 102 -16.36 -9.50 -13.83
C GLY A 102 -16.84 -10.86 -14.35
N THR A 103 -16.03 -11.57 -15.14
CA THR A 103 -16.37 -12.92 -15.64
C THR A 103 -16.36 -13.99 -14.55
N TYR A 104 -15.70 -13.74 -13.42
CA TYR A 104 -15.71 -14.62 -12.26
C TYR A 104 -16.84 -14.32 -11.26
N LEU A 105 -17.42 -13.12 -11.31
CA LEU A 105 -18.47 -12.67 -10.37
C LEU A 105 -19.84 -13.27 -10.78
N THR A 106 -19.97 -14.59 -10.68
CA THR A 106 -21.17 -15.37 -11.00
C THR A 106 -21.51 -16.33 -9.88
N ASP A 107 -22.77 -16.76 -9.80
CA ASP A 107 -23.23 -17.75 -8.81
C ASP A 107 -22.47 -19.08 -8.93
N ASP A 108 -22.15 -19.52 -10.13
CA ASP A 108 -21.41 -20.75 -10.38
C ASP A 108 -19.98 -20.70 -9.81
N ASN A 109 -19.36 -19.52 -9.81
CA ASN A 109 -18.02 -19.29 -9.26
C ASN A 109 -18.02 -18.92 -7.78
N LEU A 110 -19.18 -18.79 -7.14
CA LEU A 110 -19.26 -18.40 -5.72
C LEU A 110 -18.42 -19.29 -4.78
N PRO A 111 -18.34 -20.62 -4.95
CA PRO A 111 -17.44 -21.45 -4.16
C PRO A 111 -15.96 -21.04 -4.31
N LEU A 112 -15.50 -20.86 -5.54
CA LEU A 112 -14.12 -20.42 -5.84
C LEU A 112 -13.84 -19.02 -5.28
N LEU A 113 -14.77 -18.09 -5.41
CA LEU A 113 -14.63 -16.75 -4.85
C LEU A 113 -14.52 -16.75 -3.32
N LYS A 114 -15.27 -17.63 -2.65
CA LYS A 114 -15.15 -17.83 -1.20
C LYS A 114 -13.79 -18.42 -0.81
N GLU A 115 -13.29 -19.39 -1.57
CA GLU A 115 -11.93 -19.93 -1.37
C GLU A 115 -10.88 -18.84 -1.58
N TYR A 116 -11.00 -18.05 -2.62
CA TYR A 116 -10.11 -16.93 -2.91
C TYR A 116 -10.08 -15.89 -1.77
N VAL A 117 -11.24 -15.41 -1.32
CA VAL A 117 -11.32 -14.42 -0.23
C VAL A 117 -10.73 -14.97 1.06
N LYS A 118 -11.02 -16.24 1.42
CA LYS A 118 -10.43 -16.88 2.60
C LYS A 118 -8.90 -16.99 2.48
N THR A 119 -8.40 -17.39 1.31
CA THR A 119 -6.95 -17.52 1.09
C THR A 119 -6.26 -16.16 1.23
N CYS A 120 -6.83 -15.09 0.65
CA CYS A 120 -6.31 -13.74 0.81
C CYS A 120 -6.33 -13.29 2.29
N LEU A 121 -7.45 -13.55 2.99
CA LEU A 121 -7.58 -13.20 4.41
C LEU A 121 -6.53 -13.92 5.28
N TYR A 122 -6.30 -15.21 5.06
CA TYR A 122 -5.26 -15.96 5.77
C TYR A 122 -3.86 -15.40 5.47
N ALA A 123 -3.59 -15.06 4.21
CA ALA A 123 -2.31 -14.46 3.83
C ALA A 123 -2.10 -13.07 4.48
N ASP A 124 -3.11 -12.20 4.45
CA ASP A 124 -3.07 -10.86 5.01
C ASP A 124 -2.89 -10.86 6.54
N LEU A 125 -3.49 -11.84 7.22
CA LEU A 125 -3.43 -11.95 8.67
C LEU A 125 -2.32 -12.87 9.19
N SER A 126 -1.57 -13.55 8.31
CA SER A 126 -0.59 -14.58 8.69
C SER A 126 0.50 -14.09 9.66
N MET A 127 0.84 -12.81 9.62
CA MET A 127 1.87 -12.23 10.50
C MET A 127 1.36 -11.90 11.90
N ILE A 128 0.03 -11.96 12.14
CA ILE A 128 -0.59 -11.43 13.35
C ILE A 128 -1.56 -12.39 14.06
N THR A 129 -1.85 -13.58 13.48
CA THR A 129 -2.80 -14.52 14.05
C THR A 129 -2.17 -15.53 15.00
N ASP A 130 -1.21 -16.31 14.51
CA ASP A 130 -0.58 -17.39 15.27
C ASP A 130 0.86 -17.63 14.81
N MET A 131 1.62 -18.39 15.63
CA MET A 131 3.04 -18.65 15.38
C MET A 131 3.30 -19.54 14.17
N GLU A 132 2.37 -20.42 13.81
CA GLU A 132 2.54 -21.30 12.65
C GLU A 132 2.38 -20.51 11.36
N SER A 133 1.35 -19.70 11.26
CA SER A 133 1.11 -18.77 10.15
C SER A 133 2.26 -17.77 10.00
N LEU A 134 2.76 -17.19 11.11
CA LEU A 134 3.92 -16.30 11.13
C LEU A 134 5.19 -17.01 10.59
N ASN A 135 5.43 -18.25 11.04
CA ASN A 135 6.57 -19.02 10.56
C ASN A 135 6.47 -19.33 9.06
N ALA A 136 5.28 -19.71 8.59
CA ALA A 136 5.03 -19.96 7.16
C ALA A 136 5.30 -18.69 6.32
N ALA A 137 4.83 -17.52 6.77
CA ALA A 137 5.07 -16.24 6.12
C ALA A 137 6.55 -15.87 6.08
N GLN A 138 7.29 -16.04 7.18
CA GLN A 138 8.74 -15.78 7.24
C GLN A 138 9.53 -16.71 6.31
N GLU A 139 9.20 -18.00 6.26
CA GLU A 139 9.85 -18.96 5.36
C GLU A 139 9.61 -18.62 3.89
N TYR A 140 8.39 -18.21 3.54
CA TYR A 140 8.10 -17.71 2.21
C TYR A 140 8.91 -16.45 1.88
N GLN A 141 8.98 -15.48 2.79
CA GLN A 141 9.79 -14.27 2.59
C GLN A 141 11.27 -14.60 2.41
N MET A 142 11.81 -15.53 3.17
CA MET A 142 13.21 -16.00 3.00
C MET A 142 13.41 -16.62 1.62
N ALA A 143 12.49 -17.48 1.17
CA ALA A 143 12.58 -18.14 -0.14
C ALA A 143 12.52 -17.12 -1.30
N VAL A 144 11.77 -16.03 -1.16
CA VAL A 144 11.63 -14.98 -2.16
C VAL A 144 12.80 -13.99 -2.15
N SER A 145 13.28 -13.60 -0.95
CA SER A 145 14.36 -12.64 -0.78
C SER A 145 15.76 -13.24 -0.92
N GLY A 146 15.88 -14.57 -0.79
CA GLY A 146 17.16 -15.28 -0.76
C GLY A 146 17.92 -15.13 0.56
N THR A 147 17.24 -14.73 1.64
CA THR A 147 17.84 -14.68 2.99
C THR A 147 17.85 -16.08 3.61
N GLU A 148 18.92 -16.42 4.35
CA GLU A 148 19.09 -17.75 4.95
C GLU A 148 18.61 -17.84 6.40
N GLU A 149 18.44 -16.71 7.08
CA GLU A 149 18.10 -16.66 8.49
C GLU A 149 16.72 -16.04 8.74
N LYS A 150 15.96 -16.64 9.65
CA LYS A 150 14.72 -16.07 10.16
C LYS A 150 15.01 -14.85 11.02
N LYS A 151 14.17 -13.83 10.91
CA LYS A 151 14.25 -12.69 11.82
C LYS A 151 13.94 -13.14 13.24
N PRO A 152 14.72 -12.68 14.26
CA PRO A 152 14.37 -12.90 15.66
C PRO A 152 12.98 -12.34 15.97
N PHE A 153 12.20 -13.06 16.77
CA PHE A 153 10.82 -12.68 17.11
C PHE A 153 10.71 -11.25 17.64
N GLY A 154 11.60 -10.85 18.56
CA GLY A 154 11.61 -9.48 19.09
C GLY A 154 11.82 -8.39 18.03
N ARG A 155 12.57 -8.71 16.96
CA ARG A 155 12.72 -7.80 15.81
C ARG A 155 11.44 -7.74 14.99
N THR A 156 10.79 -8.86 14.73
CA THR A 156 9.49 -8.90 14.04
C THR A 156 8.46 -8.06 14.79
N VAL A 157 8.34 -8.22 16.11
CA VAL A 157 7.43 -7.42 16.94
C VAL A 157 7.75 -5.92 16.84
N SER A 158 9.03 -5.54 16.95
CA SER A 158 9.45 -4.15 16.83
C SER A 158 9.14 -3.56 15.45
N GLU A 159 9.37 -4.30 14.37
CA GLU A 159 9.05 -3.88 13.01
C GLU A 159 7.53 -3.72 12.83
N THR A 160 6.72 -4.62 13.39
CA THR A 160 5.25 -4.48 13.32
C THR A 160 4.76 -3.25 14.08
N VAL A 161 5.26 -2.99 15.28
CA VAL A 161 4.91 -1.77 16.04
C VAL A 161 5.30 -0.52 15.24
N GLN A 162 6.46 -0.50 14.61
CA GLN A 162 6.89 0.62 13.77
C GLN A 162 6.05 0.77 12.50
N GLN A 163 5.55 -0.32 11.94
CA GLN A 163 4.67 -0.30 10.78
C GLN A 163 3.28 0.25 11.13
N GLU A 164 2.69 -0.25 12.21
CA GLU A 164 1.31 0.10 12.58
C GLU A 164 1.22 1.43 13.34
N LEU A 165 2.23 1.81 14.11
CA LEU A 165 2.30 3.03 14.91
C LEU A 165 3.50 3.91 14.53
N GLY A 166 3.80 3.98 13.23
CA GLY A 166 5.04 4.57 12.72
C GLY A 166 5.26 6.02 13.09
N PHE A 167 4.25 6.87 13.01
CA PHE A 167 4.40 8.29 13.38
C PHE A 167 4.51 8.49 14.89
N GLN A 168 3.85 7.67 15.70
CA GLN A 168 3.99 7.69 17.16
C GLN A 168 5.42 7.29 17.58
N CYS A 169 5.94 6.21 16.97
CA CYS A 169 7.34 5.80 17.14
C CYS A 169 8.31 6.87 16.63
N GLY A 170 8.03 7.44 15.46
CA GLY A 170 8.81 8.52 14.86
C GLY A 170 8.91 9.76 15.75
N ARG A 171 7.83 10.12 16.43
CA ARG A 171 7.84 11.24 17.38
C ARG A 171 8.78 10.99 18.56
N LEU A 172 8.81 9.77 19.08
CA LEU A 172 9.75 9.38 20.14
C LEU A 172 11.20 9.35 19.64
N PHE A 173 11.40 8.82 18.42
CA PHE A 173 12.70 8.77 17.77
C PHE A 173 13.27 10.17 17.56
N CYS A 174 12.51 11.11 17.00
CA CYS A 174 12.98 12.47 16.72
C CYS A 174 13.36 13.22 18.00
N ARG A 175 12.60 13.05 19.07
CA ARG A 175 12.94 13.67 20.39
C ARG A 175 14.31 13.26 20.91
N LYS A 176 14.81 12.10 20.52
CA LYS A 176 16.06 11.54 21.04
C LYS A 176 17.22 11.62 20.05
N TYR A 177 16.96 11.49 18.76
CA TYR A 177 18.00 11.22 17.78
C TYR A 177 18.05 12.22 16.61
N PHE A 178 17.03 13.03 16.39
CA PHE A 178 16.96 13.93 15.25
C PHE A 178 16.36 15.27 15.65
N ASP A 179 17.22 16.21 16.01
CA ASP A 179 16.85 17.54 16.46
C ASP A 179 16.62 18.54 15.30
N ASP A 180 16.22 19.76 15.69
CA ASP A 180 15.97 20.84 14.72
C ASP A 180 17.25 21.30 14.00
N ALA A 181 18.42 21.19 14.62
CA ALA A 181 19.69 21.54 14.00
C ALA A 181 20.03 20.59 12.86
N ALA A 182 19.93 19.26 13.08
CA ALA A 182 20.12 18.26 12.03
C ALA A 182 19.10 18.43 10.89
N ARG A 183 17.84 18.75 11.23
CA ARG A 183 16.80 19.04 10.24
C ARG A 183 17.17 20.26 9.38
N GLN A 184 17.67 21.31 9.99
CA GLN A 184 18.07 22.53 9.28
C GLN A 184 19.25 22.29 8.36
N ASP A 185 20.27 21.55 8.81
CA ASP A 185 21.44 21.21 7.99
C ASP A 185 21.04 20.45 6.71
N VAL A 186 20.20 19.42 6.83
CA VAL A 186 19.70 18.68 5.66
C VAL A 186 18.85 19.57 4.76
N THR A 187 18.00 20.41 5.33
CA THR A 187 17.17 21.36 4.56
C THR A 187 18.05 22.33 3.75
N ASP A 188 19.13 22.83 4.34
CA ASP A 188 20.04 23.76 3.64
C ASP A 188 20.85 23.07 2.55
N ILE A 189 21.22 21.81 2.72
CA ILE A 189 21.82 20.99 1.66
C ILE A 189 20.86 20.87 0.48
N ILE A 190 19.60 20.53 0.72
CA ILE A 190 18.59 20.35 -0.32
C ILE A 190 18.31 21.67 -1.06
N ARG A 191 18.20 22.79 -0.34
CA ARG A 191 18.05 24.12 -0.96
C ARG A 191 19.21 24.44 -1.88
N LYS A 192 20.45 24.18 -1.46
CA LYS A 192 21.63 24.35 -2.32
C LYS A 192 21.59 23.46 -3.57
N VAL A 193 21.10 22.23 -3.44
CA VAL A 193 20.89 21.33 -4.59
C VAL A 193 19.87 21.92 -5.54
N ILE A 194 18.74 22.42 -5.04
CA ILE A 194 17.69 23.08 -5.86
C ILE A 194 18.27 24.31 -6.58
N ASP A 195 19.04 25.16 -5.91
CA ASP A 195 19.70 26.32 -6.50
C ASP A 195 20.66 25.95 -7.64
N VAL A 196 21.42 24.86 -7.47
CA VAL A 196 22.30 24.35 -8.52
C VAL A 196 21.50 23.79 -9.70
N TYR A 197 20.37 23.10 -9.44
CA TYR A 197 19.48 22.63 -10.49
C TYR A 197 18.88 23.78 -11.30
N ASP A 198 18.41 24.83 -10.62
CA ASP A 198 17.87 26.03 -11.30
C ASP A 198 18.89 26.67 -12.24
N LYS A 199 20.13 26.85 -11.76
CA LYS A 199 21.22 27.37 -12.58
C LYS A 199 21.54 26.49 -13.78
N ARG A 200 21.54 25.16 -13.60
CA ARG A 200 21.77 24.21 -14.70
C ARG A 200 20.63 24.21 -15.71
N LEU A 201 19.38 24.20 -15.25
CA LEU A 201 18.21 24.26 -16.12
C LEU A 201 18.21 25.52 -17.00
N ALA A 202 18.64 26.66 -16.46
CA ALA A 202 18.74 27.93 -17.20
C ALA A 202 19.68 27.84 -18.44
N HIS A 203 20.65 26.92 -18.43
CA HIS A 203 21.66 26.77 -19.47
C HIS A 203 21.56 25.46 -20.28
N MET A 204 20.43 24.72 -20.18
CA MET A 204 20.24 23.46 -20.91
C MET A 204 19.98 23.74 -22.40
N GLU A 205 20.98 23.47 -23.25
CA GLU A 205 20.96 23.75 -24.70
C GLU A 205 19.93 22.89 -25.47
N TRP A 206 19.67 21.66 -25.01
CA TRP A 206 18.70 20.76 -25.66
C TRP A 206 17.24 21.11 -25.35
N MET A 207 16.98 21.98 -24.40
CA MET A 207 15.63 22.47 -24.08
C MET A 207 15.30 23.75 -24.81
N THR A 208 14.06 23.88 -25.29
CA THR A 208 13.54 25.17 -25.74
C THR A 208 13.42 26.14 -24.56
N GLU A 209 13.36 27.49 -24.86
CA GLU A 209 13.14 28.48 -23.81
C GLU A 209 11.87 28.25 -23.01
N THR A 210 10.78 27.89 -23.70
CA THR A 210 9.51 27.54 -23.04
C THR A 210 9.67 26.34 -22.10
N THR A 211 10.33 25.28 -22.55
CA THR A 211 10.58 24.08 -21.74
C THR A 211 11.44 24.40 -20.53
N ARG A 212 12.49 25.21 -20.67
CA ARG A 212 13.34 25.67 -19.56
C ARG A 212 12.54 26.45 -18.52
N SER A 213 11.71 27.38 -18.99
CA SER A 213 10.84 28.17 -18.11
C SER A 213 9.89 27.30 -17.29
N GLU A 214 9.21 26.36 -17.93
CA GLU A 214 8.28 25.45 -17.24
C GLU A 214 9.00 24.50 -16.27
N ALA A 215 10.17 23.97 -16.65
CA ALA A 215 10.99 23.14 -15.77
C ALA A 215 11.44 23.89 -14.51
N ARG A 216 11.85 25.17 -14.65
CA ARG A 216 12.22 26.02 -13.53
C ARG A 216 11.02 26.38 -12.64
N LYS A 217 9.85 26.63 -13.21
CA LYS A 217 8.60 26.82 -12.44
C LYS A 217 8.27 25.58 -11.61
N LYS A 218 8.36 24.40 -12.21
CA LYS A 218 8.15 23.13 -11.51
C LYS A 218 9.15 22.97 -10.36
N LEU A 219 10.43 23.24 -10.59
CA LEU A 219 11.47 23.17 -9.56
C LEU A 219 11.21 24.17 -8.41
N ALA A 220 10.80 25.39 -8.73
CA ALA A 220 10.49 26.42 -7.73
C ALA A 220 9.26 26.09 -6.87
N SER A 221 8.34 25.27 -7.39
CA SER A 221 7.13 24.82 -6.67
C SER A 221 7.30 23.49 -5.93
N ILE A 222 8.52 22.92 -5.93
CA ILE A 222 8.77 21.66 -5.23
C ILE A 222 8.63 21.83 -3.70
N MET A 223 7.87 20.94 -3.07
CA MET A 223 7.76 20.92 -1.62
C MET A 223 8.89 20.07 -1.04
N VAL A 224 9.64 20.65 -0.13
CA VAL A 224 10.74 19.96 0.57
C VAL A 224 10.29 19.58 1.96
N LYS A 225 10.34 18.28 2.25
CA LYS A 225 10.01 17.68 3.55
C LYS A 225 11.24 16.99 4.12
N VAL A 226 11.66 17.36 5.33
CA VAL A 226 12.87 16.82 5.97
C VAL A 226 12.58 16.37 7.38
N GLY A 227 12.95 15.14 7.70
CA GLY A 227 12.99 14.55 9.01
C GLY A 227 11.62 14.20 9.58
N TYR A 228 10.75 15.17 9.84
CA TYR A 228 9.45 14.95 10.45
C TYR A 228 8.43 16.03 10.10
N PRO A 229 7.11 15.72 10.19
CA PRO A 229 6.04 16.66 9.86
C PRO A 229 5.96 17.81 10.87
N GLY A 230 5.57 19.00 10.39
CA GLY A 230 5.29 20.14 11.25
C GLY A 230 4.07 19.91 12.15
N GLN A 231 3.08 19.20 11.64
CA GLN A 231 1.92 18.72 12.40
C GLN A 231 1.91 17.18 12.34
N TRP A 232 1.90 16.57 13.53
CA TRP A 232 1.86 15.12 13.64
C TRP A 232 0.47 14.60 13.34
N PRO A 233 0.33 13.52 12.54
CA PRO A 233 -0.96 12.89 12.29
C PRO A 233 -1.67 12.52 13.58
N GLN A 234 -2.98 12.84 13.68
CA GLN A 234 -3.79 12.62 14.89
C GLN A 234 -4.78 11.47 14.75
N ASP A 235 -4.92 10.91 13.57
CA ASP A 235 -5.89 9.86 13.19
C ASP A 235 -5.81 8.60 14.07
N ARG A 236 -4.61 8.27 14.56
CA ARG A 236 -4.37 7.12 15.44
C ARG A 236 -4.22 7.50 16.93
N TYR A 237 -4.35 8.78 17.28
CA TYR A 237 -4.32 9.19 18.69
C TYR A 237 -5.69 8.97 19.32
N GLY A 238 -5.69 8.36 20.52
CA GLY A 238 -6.91 8.05 21.25
C GLY A 238 -7.57 6.74 20.87
N LEU A 239 -6.95 5.94 20.00
CA LEU A 239 -7.38 4.55 19.79
C LEU A 239 -7.27 3.77 21.10
N LYS A 240 -8.35 3.07 21.45
CA LYS A 240 -8.35 2.19 22.61
C LYS A 240 -7.90 0.80 22.17
N LEU A 241 -6.64 0.48 22.43
CA LEU A 241 -6.08 -0.86 22.24
C LEU A 241 -6.14 -1.58 23.59
N ALA A 242 -6.57 -2.82 23.58
CA ALA A 242 -6.67 -3.62 24.79
C ALA A 242 -5.36 -4.36 25.08
N ALA A 243 -4.89 -4.28 26.33
CA ALA A 243 -3.74 -5.05 26.77
C ALA A 243 -4.12 -6.54 26.97
N PRO A 244 -3.17 -7.48 26.87
CA PRO A 244 -3.43 -8.90 27.07
C PRO A 244 -4.06 -9.21 28.43
N GLU A 245 -3.65 -8.51 29.50
CA GLU A 245 -4.21 -8.62 30.85
C GLU A 245 -5.67 -8.17 30.95
N ASP A 246 -6.13 -7.34 30.00
CA ASP A 246 -7.52 -6.89 29.86
C ASP A 246 -8.31 -7.78 28.87
N GLY A 247 -7.75 -8.91 28.43
CA GLY A 247 -8.34 -9.81 27.47
C GLY A 247 -8.21 -9.39 26.01
N GLY A 248 -7.35 -8.42 25.73
CA GLY A 248 -7.09 -7.93 24.36
C GLY A 248 -6.37 -8.98 23.51
N LEU A 249 -6.84 -9.17 22.28
CA LEU A 249 -6.15 -9.96 21.27
C LEU A 249 -5.31 -9.05 20.36
N TYR A 250 -4.14 -9.54 19.99
CA TYR A 250 -3.24 -8.81 19.11
C TYR A 250 -3.89 -8.49 17.75
N VAL A 251 -4.58 -9.48 17.15
CA VAL A 251 -5.28 -9.31 15.88
C VAL A 251 -6.37 -8.23 15.97
N ASP A 252 -7.13 -8.17 17.07
CA ASP A 252 -8.19 -7.17 17.25
C ASP A 252 -7.62 -5.75 17.34
N ASN A 253 -6.47 -5.61 17.99
CA ASN A 253 -5.77 -4.32 18.05
C ASN A 253 -5.29 -3.86 16.67
N ILE A 254 -4.73 -4.77 15.86
CA ILE A 254 -4.31 -4.45 14.49
C ILE A 254 -5.53 -4.11 13.61
N LEU A 255 -6.61 -4.87 13.71
CA LEU A 255 -7.84 -4.57 12.96
C LEU A 255 -8.45 -3.22 13.38
N THR A 256 -8.35 -2.85 14.67
CA THR A 256 -8.78 -1.54 15.18
C THR A 256 -7.96 -0.41 14.54
N ILE A 257 -6.65 -0.56 14.41
CA ILE A 257 -5.77 0.42 13.75
C ILE A 257 -6.12 0.52 12.27
N LYS A 258 -6.23 -0.61 11.56
CA LYS A 258 -6.56 -0.63 10.13
C LYS A 258 -7.94 -0.04 9.85
N LYS A 259 -8.91 -0.28 10.73
CA LYS A 259 -10.22 0.36 10.63
C LYS A 259 -10.14 1.88 10.79
N ALA A 260 -9.33 2.39 11.71
CA ALA A 260 -9.16 3.83 11.87
C ALA A 260 -8.53 4.48 10.63
N ASP A 261 -7.56 3.82 9.99
CA ASP A 261 -6.97 4.28 8.73
C ASP A 261 -7.99 4.31 7.60
N GLN A 262 -8.83 3.29 7.50
CA GLN A 262 -9.91 3.22 6.52
C GLN A 262 -10.96 4.31 6.76
N ASP A 263 -11.39 4.51 8.02
CA ASP A 263 -12.34 5.55 8.40
C ASP A 263 -11.79 6.96 8.11
N TYR A 264 -10.48 7.17 8.30
CA TYR A 264 -9.78 8.40 7.92
C TYR A 264 -9.85 8.63 6.41
N MET A 265 -9.47 7.63 5.62
CA MET A 265 -9.44 7.71 4.16
C MET A 265 -10.83 8.03 3.59
N PHE A 266 -11.90 7.39 4.10
CA PHE A 266 -13.26 7.67 3.64
C PHE A 266 -13.76 9.04 4.08
N ARG A 267 -13.41 9.49 5.27
CA ARG A 267 -13.80 10.81 5.77
C ARG A 267 -13.17 11.94 4.97
N THR A 268 -11.93 11.76 4.52
CA THR A 268 -11.14 12.79 3.84
C THR A 268 -11.18 12.69 2.31
N LYS A 269 -11.89 11.70 1.74
CA LYS A 269 -11.89 11.44 0.29
C LYS A 269 -12.35 12.62 -0.57
N ASP A 270 -13.22 13.48 -0.04
CA ASP A 270 -13.75 14.67 -0.71
C ASP A 270 -13.03 15.97 -0.31
N ASP A 271 -12.07 15.90 0.62
CA ASP A 271 -11.30 17.05 1.05
C ASP A 271 -10.26 17.45 -0.03
N PRO A 272 -9.86 18.71 -0.08
CA PRO A 272 -8.72 19.12 -0.89
C PRO A 272 -7.45 18.34 -0.50
N VAL A 273 -6.59 18.06 -1.48
CA VAL A 273 -5.32 17.35 -1.24
C VAL A 273 -4.48 18.10 -0.20
N ASP A 274 -4.24 17.45 0.92
CA ASP A 274 -3.33 17.97 1.95
C ASP A 274 -1.88 17.66 1.57
N ARG A 275 -1.19 18.64 1.02
CA ARG A 275 0.22 18.52 0.65
C ARG A 275 1.15 18.46 1.87
N THR A 276 0.65 18.64 3.09
CA THR A 276 1.45 18.54 4.32
C THR A 276 1.55 17.11 4.86
N GLU A 277 0.70 16.19 4.37
CA GLU A 277 0.75 14.78 4.74
C GLU A 277 2.09 14.13 4.37
N TRP A 278 2.49 13.17 5.19
CA TRP A 278 3.73 12.41 5.02
C TRP A 278 3.42 10.95 4.78
N ALA A 279 3.95 10.39 3.67
CA ALA A 279 3.82 8.96 3.38
C ALA A 279 4.93 8.11 4.05
N MET A 280 6.02 8.73 4.51
CA MET A 280 7.16 8.05 5.13
C MET A 280 7.34 8.52 6.57
N THR A 281 7.55 7.56 7.47
CA THR A 281 7.76 7.85 8.89
C THR A 281 9.16 8.39 9.16
N PRO A 282 9.34 9.23 10.19
CA PRO A 282 10.61 9.93 10.45
C PRO A 282 11.82 9.04 10.70
N GLN A 283 11.63 7.85 11.27
CA GLN A 283 12.72 6.90 11.55
C GLN A 283 13.13 6.07 10.32
N THR A 284 12.45 6.25 9.18
CA THR A 284 12.77 5.53 7.94
C THR A 284 13.97 6.17 7.26
N VAL A 285 15.05 5.40 7.10
CA VAL A 285 16.25 5.85 6.36
C VAL A 285 15.97 5.67 4.86
N ASN A 286 15.37 6.66 4.25
CA ASN A 286 15.03 6.68 2.83
C ASN A 286 14.77 8.10 2.33
N ALA A 287 14.58 8.23 1.00
CA ALA A 287 14.14 9.45 0.34
C ALA A 287 13.24 9.10 -0.85
N TYR A 288 12.29 9.96 -1.19
CA TYR A 288 11.48 9.82 -2.39
C TYR A 288 11.13 11.16 -3.02
N TYR A 289 10.80 11.13 -4.31
CA TYR A 289 10.11 12.20 -5.02
C TYR A 289 8.73 11.70 -5.43
N ASN A 290 7.69 12.47 -5.09
CA ASN A 290 6.32 12.19 -5.52
C ASN A 290 5.91 13.19 -6.62
N PRO A 291 5.75 12.75 -7.88
CA PRO A 291 5.37 13.62 -8.97
C PRO A 291 3.93 14.15 -8.85
N GLY A 292 3.02 13.42 -8.18
CA GLY A 292 1.63 13.81 -8.01
C GLY A 292 1.46 15.04 -7.12
N SER A 293 2.26 15.17 -6.06
CA SER A 293 2.30 16.33 -5.16
C SER A 293 3.45 17.29 -5.44
N ASN A 294 4.37 16.96 -6.36
CA ASN A 294 5.62 17.67 -6.62
C ASN A 294 6.40 17.92 -5.32
N GLU A 295 6.67 16.83 -4.59
CA GLU A 295 7.37 16.88 -3.31
C GLU A 295 8.60 15.97 -3.29
N ILE A 296 9.59 16.37 -2.51
CA ILE A 296 10.77 15.59 -2.19
C ILE A 296 10.86 15.42 -0.68
N VAL A 297 11.04 14.18 -0.24
CA VAL A 297 10.98 13.82 1.18
C VAL A 297 12.26 13.08 1.58
N PHE A 298 12.84 13.47 2.70
CA PHE A 298 14.06 12.89 3.28
C PHE A 298 13.84 12.53 4.74
#